data_c21eff8e84c92dcfb9fc2cb8184bcc53
#
_entry.id   c21eff8e84c92dcfb9fc2cb8184bcc53
#
_cell.length_a   1.000
_cell.length_b   1.000
_cell.length_c   1.000
_cell.angle_alpha   90.00
_cell.angle_beta   90.00
_cell.angle_gamma   90.00
#
_symmetry.space_group_name_H-M   'P 1'
#
loop_
_entity.id
_entity.type
_entity.pdbx_description
1 polymer ?
#
loop_
_entity_poly.entity_id
_entity_poly.type
_entity_poly.pdbx_seq_one_letter_code
_entity_poly.pdbx_strand_id
1 'polypeptide(L)' 'MLQIIHKQSECIGCDVCCDIAPNYWLMNEEGLAELHFILRTKGTLHFGEGWEEDRVILKQTEDECPVNIIRIEA' A
#
# COMPACT_ATOMS: atom_id res chain seq x y z
N MET A 1 14.34 0.47 -7.28
CA MET A 1 13.32 0.44 -6.21
C MET A 1 12.03 -0.14 -6.74
N LEU A 2 11.23 -0.72 -5.85
CA LEU A 2 9.93 -1.25 -6.22
C LEU A 2 8.90 -0.13 -6.28
N GLN A 3 7.97 -0.22 -7.21
CA GLN A 3 6.86 0.71 -7.28
C GLN A 3 5.67 0.14 -6.52
N ILE A 4 5.08 0.96 -5.67
CA ILE A 4 3.88 0.60 -4.91
C ILE A 4 2.71 1.35 -5.50
N ILE A 5 1.65 0.64 -5.86
CA ILE A 5 0.42 1.23 -6.38
C ILE A 5 -0.71 0.86 -5.41
N HIS A 6 -1.39 1.86 -4.88
CA HIS A 6 -2.47 1.66 -3.92
C HIS A 6 -3.73 2.36 -4.39
N LYS A 7 -4.80 1.60 -4.58
CA LYS A 7 -6.09 2.14 -5.00
C LYS A 7 -6.90 2.55 -3.77
N GLN A 8 -6.55 3.70 -3.23
CA GLN A 8 -7.05 4.20 -1.95
C GLN A 8 -8.58 4.19 -1.83
N SER A 9 -9.29 4.53 -2.90
CA SER A 9 -10.74 4.63 -2.85
C SER A 9 -11.45 3.30 -2.60
N GLU A 10 -10.78 2.18 -2.83
CA GLU A 10 -11.37 0.85 -2.65
C GLU A 10 -10.87 0.15 -1.38
N CYS A 11 -10.09 0.84 -0.57
CA CYS A 11 -9.64 0.30 0.71
C CYS A 11 -10.84 0.12 1.64
N ILE A 12 -10.92 -1.05 2.29
CA ILE A 12 -12.03 -1.38 3.18
C ILE A 12 -11.65 -1.32 4.67
N GLY A 13 -10.45 -0.82 4.95
CA GLY A 13 -10.01 -0.68 6.33
C GLY A 13 -9.65 -1.98 7.03
N CYS A 14 -9.23 -2.99 6.27
CA CYS A 14 -8.89 -4.30 6.84
C CYS A 14 -7.59 -4.30 7.66
N ASP A 15 -6.81 -3.22 7.59
CA ASP A 15 -5.60 -3.01 8.39
C ASP A 15 -4.43 -3.95 8.07
N VAL A 16 -4.59 -4.84 7.10
CA VAL A 16 -3.56 -5.84 6.78
C VAL A 16 -2.25 -5.20 6.36
N CYS A 17 -2.30 -4.22 5.44
CA CYS A 17 -1.08 -3.57 4.96
C CYS A 17 -0.37 -2.78 6.06
N CYS A 18 -1.11 -2.20 6.99
CA CYS A 18 -0.53 -1.48 8.11
C CYS A 18 0.12 -2.43 9.11
N ASP A 19 -0.43 -3.63 9.28
CA ASP A 19 0.14 -4.64 10.15
C ASP A 19 1.42 -5.26 9.57
N ILE A 20 1.41 -5.56 8.28
CA ILE A 20 2.53 -6.21 7.62
C ILE A 20 3.66 -5.23 7.32
N ALA A 21 3.32 -4.05 6.84
CA ALA A 21 4.30 -3.06 6.41
C ALA A 21 4.02 -1.67 7.02
N PRO A 22 4.16 -1.53 8.34
CA PRO A 22 3.84 -0.27 9.03
C PRO A 22 4.74 0.90 8.60
N ASN A 23 5.90 0.61 8.00
CA ASN A 23 6.79 1.65 7.50
C ASN A 23 6.27 2.28 6.20
N TYR A 24 5.32 1.66 5.54
CA TYR A 24 4.80 2.10 4.25
C TYR A 24 3.35 2.57 4.32
N TRP A 25 2.56 2.05 5.23
CA TRP A 25 1.14 2.38 5.36
C TRP A 25 0.77 2.78 6.78
N LEU A 26 -0.18 3.69 6.87
CA LEU A 26 -0.78 4.07 8.15
C LEU A 26 -2.31 4.09 7.99
N MET A 27 -3.02 3.98 9.10
CA MET A 27 -4.48 4.15 9.10
C MET A 27 -4.79 5.64 9.23
N ASN A 28 -5.61 6.16 8.32
CA ASN A 28 -6.01 7.55 8.38
C ASN A 28 -7.22 7.73 9.31
N GLU A 29 -7.69 8.97 9.43
CA GLU A 29 -8.80 9.31 10.32
C GLU A 29 -10.12 8.63 9.92
N GLU A 30 -10.24 8.22 8.67
CA GLU A 30 -11.42 7.56 8.16
C GLU A 30 -11.39 6.05 8.39
N GLY A 31 -10.31 5.53 8.98
CA GLY A 31 -10.13 4.10 9.21
C GLY A 31 -9.69 3.35 7.96
N LEU A 32 -9.11 4.04 7.00
CA LEU A 32 -8.60 3.44 5.77
C LEU A 32 -7.08 3.53 5.73
N ALA A 33 -6.45 2.55 5.09
CA ALA A 33 -5.00 2.56 4.94
C ALA A 33 -4.57 3.60 3.91
N GLU A 34 -3.43 4.23 4.17
CA GLU A 34 -2.88 5.26 3.29
C GLU A 34 -1.37 5.15 3.28
N LEU A 35 -0.74 5.36 2.12
CA LEU A 35 0.72 5.35 2.02
C LEU A 35 1.32 6.52 2.79
N HIS A 36 2.42 6.27 3.51
CA HIS A 36 3.16 7.31 4.22
C HIS A 36 3.72 8.36 3.27
N PHE A 37 4.28 7.91 2.14
CA PHE A 37 4.92 8.78 1.16
C PHE A 37 4.29 8.55 -0.19
N ILE A 38 3.50 9.51 -0.65
CA ILE A 38 2.87 9.44 -1.95
C ILE A 38 3.68 10.29 -2.91
N LEU A 39 4.31 9.65 -3.91
CA LEU A 39 5.13 10.34 -4.90
C LEU A 39 4.27 11.04 -5.94
N ARG A 40 3.14 10.42 -6.28
CA ARG A 40 2.20 11.01 -7.22
C ARG A 40 0.84 10.34 -7.07
N THR A 41 -0.18 10.99 -7.60
CA THR A 41 -1.53 10.42 -7.63
C THR A 41 -2.06 10.50 -9.06
N LYS A 42 -2.91 9.54 -9.41
CA LYS A 42 -3.60 9.56 -10.70
C LYS A 42 -5.03 9.10 -10.43
N GLY A 43 -5.96 10.05 -10.40
CA GLY A 43 -7.32 9.76 -9.96
C GLY A 43 -7.31 9.25 -8.53
N THR A 44 -7.76 8.01 -8.31
CA THR A 44 -7.79 7.39 -6.99
C THR A 44 -6.56 6.54 -6.69
N LEU A 45 -5.61 6.47 -7.63
CA LEU A 45 -4.39 5.69 -7.45
C LEU A 45 -3.31 6.52 -6.78
N HIS A 46 -2.71 5.96 -5.74
CA HIS A 46 -1.57 6.55 -5.06
C HIS A 46 -0.32 5.74 -5.42
N PHE A 47 0.74 6.44 -5.78
CA PHE A 47 2.00 5.81 -6.20
C PHE A 47 3.10 6.12 -5.20
N GLY A 48 3.82 5.11 -4.78
CA GLY A 48 4.95 5.25 -3.89
C GLY A 48 6.08 4.33 -4.32
N GLU A 49 7.16 4.31 -3.53
CA GLU A 49 8.31 3.45 -3.78
C GLU A 49 8.69 2.68 -2.53
N GLY A 50 9.22 1.47 -2.73
CA GLY A 50 9.70 0.64 -1.65
C GLY A 50 11.12 0.15 -1.92
N TRP A 51 11.84 -0.21 -0.86
CA TRP A 51 13.19 -0.74 -0.96
C TRP A 51 13.15 -2.19 -1.44
N GLU A 52 14.16 -2.57 -2.25
CA GLU A 52 14.28 -3.95 -2.71
C GLU A 52 14.38 -4.94 -1.56
N GLU A 53 15.02 -4.56 -0.48
CA GLU A 53 15.17 -5.42 0.69
C GLU A 53 13.84 -5.69 1.40
N ASP A 54 12.83 -4.89 1.13
CA ASP A 54 11.48 -5.06 1.68
C ASP A 54 10.52 -5.76 0.72
N ARG A 55 11.05 -6.33 -0.36
CA ARG A 55 10.25 -7.00 -1.38
C ARG A 55 9.31 -8.06 -0.78
N VAL A 56 9.80 -8.84 0.16
CA VAL A 56 9.01 -9.94 0.74
C VAL A 56 7.78 -9.40 1.46
N ILE A 57 7.96 -8.41 2.34
CA ILE A 57 6.83 -7.85 3.07
C ILE A 57 5.87 -7.09 2.17
N LEU A 58 6.39 -6.39 1.16
CA LEU A 58 5.56 -5.67 0.21
C LEU A 58 4.72 -6.63 -0.64
N LYS A 59 5.33 -7.71 -1.11
CA LYS A 59 4.59 -8.73 -1.85
C LYS A 59 3.55 -9.41 -0.96
N GLN A 60 3.86 -9.58 0.30
CA GLN A 60 2.92 -10.16 1.25
C GLN A 60 1.68 -9.26 1.41
N THR A 61 1.88 -7.93 1.47
CA THR A 61 0.75 -7.00 1.55
C THR A 61 -0.11 -7.07 0.30
N GLU A 62 0.53 -7.21 -0.86
CA GLU A 62 -0.19 -7.35 -2.12
C GLU A 62 -1.06 -8.61 -2.12
N ASP A 63 -0.49 -9.74 -1.68
CA ASP A 63 -1.17 -11.03 -1.68
C ASP A 63 -2.30 -11.11 -0.65
N GLU A 64 -2.10 -10.50 0.52
CA GLU A 64 -3.05 -10.64 1.61
C GLU A 64 -4.14 -9.57 1.64
N CYS A 65 -4.06 -8.57 0.77
CA CYS A 65 -5.12 -7.58 0.66
C CYS A 65 -6.39 -8.25 0.12
N PRO A 66 -7.48 -8.30 0.88
CA PRO A 66 -8.67 -9.05 0.47
C PRO A 66 -9.39 -8.48 -0.75
N VAL A 67 -9.14 -7.20 -1.06
CA VAL A 67 -9.77 -6.55 -2.22
C VAL A 67 -8.79 -6.30 -3.37
N ASN A 68 -7.54 -6.77 -3.23
CA ASN A 68 -6.51 -6.72 -4.27
C ASN A 68 -6.27 -5.32 -4.85
N ILE A 69 -6.19 -4.32 -3.97
CA ILE A 69 -6.02 -2.92 -4.38
C ILE A 69 -4.57 -2.45 -4.28
N ILE A 70 -3.66 -3.34 -3.90
CA ILE A 70 -2.24 -3.03 -3.76
C ILE A 70 -1.47 -3.83 -4.80
N ARG A 71 -0.59 -3.15 -5.55
CA ARG A 71 0.30 -3.79 -6.53
C ARG A 71 1.73 -3.38 -6.25
N ILE A 72 2.61 -4.36 -6.34
CA ILE A 72 4.05 -4.14 -6.18
C ILE A 72 4.71 -4.51 -7.50
N GLU A 73 5.37 -3.53 -8.12
CA GLU A 73 6.04 -3.72 -9.41
C GLU A 73 7.52 -3.38 -9.30
N ALA A 74 8.31 -4.13 -10.04
CA ALA A 74 9.76 -3.92 -10.08
C ALA A 74 10.12 -2.73 -10.99
#